data_148200416e26a868e2e52c586fd18741
#
_entry.id   148200416e26a868e2e52c586fd18741
#
_cell.length_a   1.000
_cell.length_b   1.000
_cell.length_c   1.000
_cell.angle_alpha   90.00
_cell.angle_beta   90.00
_cell.angle_gamma   90.00
#
_symmetry.space_group_name_H-M   'P 1'
#
loop_
_entity.id
_entity.type
_entity.pdbx_description
1 polymer ?
#
loop_
_entity_poly.entity_id
_entity_poly.type
_entity_poly.pdbx_seq_one_letter_code
_entity_poly.pdbx_strand_id
1 'polypeptide(L)'
;MIVDLLRNDLSRLSRPGTVKVPELFAVETYPTVHQMTSTVVAGLEEGVGPVQVIRAIFPRGSVTGAPKVRAIEIIDGLEPGPRGPYTGSIGWLEPGGDAAFNVAFRTLVLKDGASLARMGLGSGIVADSEAGDEWLECLAKGEFVATDRSFDLIETMRFDPREGIFELERHLARMKRSAEAFGFAFDRHDARNELQAATFALREAGMLRLLLSRSGAVAIEVRALPEPQEDPVTVRLAPLPVEAEDFRLRHKTSDRRFYDQARSNAFETVFRDAHGFLTEGSFTSLFVERDGRLLTPPLARGLLPGILRETLIEQGRALEAELREDDLSQGFYIGNAVRGLIAARLVGDSG
;
A
#
# COMPACT_ATOMS: atom_id res chain seq x y z
N MET A 1 11.58 11.71 -31.94
CA MET A 1 10.58 10.79 -32.55
C MET A 1 9.19 10.96 -31.93
N ILE A 2 8.91 10.59 -30.65
CA ILE A 2 7.55 10.66 -30.06
C ILE A 2 6.96 12.08 -30.13
N VAL A 3 7.73 13.11 -29.76
CA VAL A 3 7.30 14.51 -29.83
C VAL A 3 6.95 14.93 -31.26
N ASP A 4 7.71 14.48 -32.25
CA ASP A 4 7.42 14.79 -33.65
C ASP A 4 6.16 14.12 -34.17
N LEU A 5 5.86 12.91 -33.72
CA LEU A 5 4.59 12.25 -34.04
C LEU A 5 3.39 13.02 -33.47
N LEU A 6 3.50 13.52 -32.22
CA LEU A 6 2.45 14.33 -31.60
C LEU A 6 2.31 15.70 -32.30
N ARG A 7 3.42 16.34 -32.66
CA ARG A 7 3.39 17.57 -33.45
C ARG A 7 2.69 17.38 -34.80
N ASN A 8 2.99 16.28 -35.47
CA ASN A 8 2.34 15.93 -36.75
C ASN A 8 0.85 15.69 -36.58
N ASP A 9 0.44 14.93 -35.57
CA ASP A 9 -0.98 14.66 -35.31
C ASP A 9 -1.76 15.95 -35.02
N LEU A 10 -1.22 16.87 -34.18
CA LEU A 10 -1.84 18.16 -33.87
C LEU A 10 -1.83 19.13 -35.06
N SER A 11 -0.79 19.11 -35.90
CA SER A 11 -0.69 20.03 -37.04
C SER A 11 -1.83 19.95 -38.04
N ARG A 12 -2.53 18.81 -38.08
CA ARG A 12 -3.66 18.59 -38.99
C ARG A 12 -4.93 19.35 -38.63
N LEU A 13 -4.99 19.87 -37.41
CA LEU A 13 -6.17 20.57 -36.86
C LEU A 13 -5.85 21.98 -36.39
N SER A 14 -4.60 22.38 -36.50
CA SER A 14 -4.08 23.58 -35.87
C SER A 14 -3.88 24.71 -36.88
N ARG A 15 -4.12 25.93 -36.45
CA ARG A 15 -3.74 27.10 -37.19
C ARG A 15 -2.21 27.06 -37.47
N PRO A 16 -1.76 27.37 -38.70
CA PRO A 16 -0.35 27.38 -39.05
C PRO A 16 0.50 28.18 -38.06
N GLY A 17 1.64 27.62 -37.65
CA GLY A 17 2.58 28.27 -36.72
C GLY A 17 2.19 28.22 -35.24
N THR A 18 1.08 27.59 -34.86
CA THR A 18 0.63 27.52 -33.45
C THR A 18 1.09 26.28 -32.71
N VAL A 19 1.58 25.27 -33.40
CA VAL A 19 2.13 24.07 -32.75
C VAL A 19 3.44 24.38 -32.07
N LYS A 20 3.52 24.24 -30.76
CA LYS A 20 4.69 24.55 -29.94
C LYS A 20 5.00 23.41 -28.97
N VAL A 21 6.25 23.35 -28.52
CA VAL A 21 6.71 22.44 -27.48
C VAL A 21 7.26 23.32 -26.34
N PRO A 22 6.37 23.79 -25.42
CA PRO A 22 6.81 24.68 -24.34
C PRO A 22 7.76 23.98 -23.37
N GLU A 23 7.61 22.67 -23.20
CA GLU A 23 8.46 21.84 -22.33
C GLU A 23 8.94 20.64 -23.14
N LEU A 24 10.25 20.48 -23.23
CA LEU A 24 10.91 19.37 -23.93
C LEU A 24 11.85 18.67 -22.96
N PHE A 25 11.67 17.36 -22.80
CA PHE A 25 12.50 16.50 -21.94
C PHE A 25 12.58 16.99 -20.48
N ALA A 26 11.49 17.55 -19.96
CA ALA A 26 11.38 17.89 -18.55
C ALA A 26 11.38 16.62 -17.70
N VAL A 27 12.21 16.60 -16.65
CA VAL A 27 12.25 15.47 -15.71
C VAL A 27 11.38 15.80 -14.52
N GLU A 28 10.28 15.06 -14.39
CA GLU A 28 9.39 15.11 -13.23
C GLU A 28 9.79 14.02 -12.25
N THR A 29 9.89 14.39 -10.98
CA THR A 29 10.25 13.44 -9.90
C THR A 29 9.01 13.07 -9.12
N TYR A 30 8.67 11.79 -9.16
CA TYR A 30 7.62 11.17 -8.36
C TYR A 30 8.24 10.28 -7.27
N PRO A 31 7.51 9.91 -6.21
CA PRO A 31 8.06 9.14 -5.10
C PRO A 31 8.75 7.81 -5.49
N THR A 32 8.35 7.21 -6.60
CA THR A 32 8.86 5.90 -7.04
C THR A 32 9.62 5.91 -8.36
N VAL A 33 9.54 7.02 -9.14
CA VAL A 33 10.15 7.08 -10.47
C VAL A 33 10.52 8.52 -10.85
N HIS A 34 11.54 8.65 -11.67
CA HIS A 34 11.79 9.87 -12.46
C HIS A 34 11.17 9.67 -13.85
N GLN A 35 10.29 10.58 -14.24
CA GLN A 35 9.59 10.50 -15.52
C GLN A 35 10.05 11.66 -16.41
N MET A 36 10.55 11.35 -17.60
CA MET A 36 10.84 12.36 -18.60
C MET A 36 9.57 12.64 -19.42
N THR A 37 9.13 13.90 -19.42
CA THR A 37 7.93 14.35 -20.12
C THR A 37 8.24 15.41 -21.15
N SER A 38 7.34 15.56 -22.12
CA SER A 38 7.37 16.67 -23.08
C SER A 38 5.93 17.09 -23.37
N THR A 39 5.69 18.40 -23.40
CA THR A 39 4.37 18.98 -23.64
C THR A 39 4.32 19.56 -25.05
N VAL A 40 3.31 19.16 -25.83
CA VAL A 40 3.02 19.72 -27.15
C VAL A 40 1.68 20.43 -27.10
N VAL A 41 1.62 21.69 -27.48
CA VAL A 41 0.40 22.50 -27.52
C VAL A 41 0.13 23.05 -28.91
N ALA A 42 -1.13 23.29 -29.24
CA ALA A 42 -1.54 23.86 -30.50
C ALA A 42 -2.82 24.69 -30.38
N GLY A 43 -2.94 25.75 -31.14
CA GLY A 43 -4.20 26.50 -31.29
C GLY A 43 -5.02 25.88 -32.42
N LEU A 44 -6.22 25.39 -32.10
CA LEU A 44 -7.12 24.77 -33.07
C LEU A 44 -7.63 25.78 -34.10
N GLU A 45 -7.97 25.32 -35.30
CA GLU A 45 -8.69 26.09 -36.30
C GLU A 45 -10.13 26.39 -35.84
N GLU A 46 -10.72 27.45 -36.37
CA GLU A 46 -12.11 27.81 -36.06
C GLU A 46 -13.07 26.72 -36.55
N GLY A 47 -14.05 26.37 -35.69
CA GLY A 47 -15.05 25.35 -35.99
C GLY A 47 -14.59 23.92 -35.76
N VAL A 48 -13.35 23.67 -35.32
CA VAL A 48 -12.89 22.36 -34.94
C VAL A 48 -13.43 21.99 -33.55
N GLY A 49 -14.36 21.06 -33.51
CA GLY A 49 -14.94 20.52 -32.28
C GLY A 49 -14.16 19.31 -31.74
N PRO A 50 -14.46 18.90 -30.50
CA PRO A 50 -13.72 17.83 -29.82
C PRO A 50 -13.78 16.47 -30.54
N VAL A 51 -14.88 16.15 -31.20
CA VAL A 51 -15.00 14.91 -31.99
C VAL A 51 -14.04 14.90 -33.17
N GLN A 52 -13.85 16.04 -33.82
CA GLN A 52 -12.89 16.17 -34.91
C GLN A 52 -11.46 16.05 -34.39
N VAL A 53 -11.16 16.61 -33.21
CA VAL A 53 -9.87 16.42 -32.54
C VAL A 53 -9.60 14.93 -32.28
N ILE A 54 -10.54 14.23 -31.65
CA ILE A 54 -10.40 12.78 -31.40
C ILE A 54 -10.15 12.01 -32.68
N ARG A 55 -10.92 12.26 -33.75
CA ARG A 55 -10.75 11.57 -35.04
C ARG A 55 -9.38 11.78 -35.67
N ALA A 56 -8.77 12.93 -35.50
CA ALA A 56 -7.51 13.25 -36.12
C ALA A 56 -6.30 12.72 -35.33
N ILE A 57 -6.38 12.73 -33.99
CA ILE A 57 -5.26 12.30 -33.15
C ILE A 57 -5.34 10.82 -32.75
N PHE A 58 -6.51 10.16 -32.89
CA PHE A 58 -6.70 8.76 -32.54
C PHE A 58 -6.74 7.85 -33.78
N PRO A 59 -6.09 6.67 -33.78
CA PRO A 59 -5.10 6.24 -32.76
C PRO A 59 -3.83 7.08 -32.86
N ARG A 60 -3.16 7.30 -31.74
CA ARG A 60 -1.95 8.13 -31.66
C ARG A 60 -0.77 7.48 -32.37
N GLY A 61 0.06 8.28 -33.03
CA GLY A 61 1.26 7.79 -33.69
C GLY A 61 2.25 7.13 -32.73
N SER A 62 2.29 7.57 -31.46
CA SER A 62 3.15 6.99 -30.41
C SER A 62 2.79 5.54 -30.01
N VAL A 63 1.58 5.08 -30.30
CA VAL A 63 1.11 3.71 -29.98
C VAL A 63 0.91 2.83 -31.21
N THR A 64 1.11 3.39 -32.41
CA THR A 64 0.99 2.67 -33.68
C THR A 64 2.31 2.63 -34.42
N GLY A 65 2.86 3.78 -34.76
CA GLY A 65 4.10 3.93 -35.54
C GLY A 65 3.96 4.92 -36.69
N ALA A 66 5.02 5.09 -37.44
CA ALA A 66 5.05 5.94 -38.62
C ALA A 66 5.72 5.22 -39.80
N PRO A 67 5.12 5.25 -41.00
CA PRO A 67 3.85 5.89 -41.41
C PRO A 67 2.64 5.16 -40.77
N LYS A 68 1.70 5.93 -40.21
CA LYS A 68 0.62 5.42 -39.33
C LYS A 68 -0.24 4.30 -39.95
N VAL A 69 -0.70 4.51 -41.18
CA VAL A 69 -1.56 3.53 -41.87
C VAL A 69 -0.82 2.20 -42.06
N ARG A 70 0.43 2.26 -42.54
CA ARG A 70 1.23 1.05 -42.75
C ARG A 70 1.55 0.30 -41.46
N ALA A 71 1.85 1.07 -40.40
CA ALA A 71 2.07 0.47 -39.07
C ALA A 71 0.83 -0.26 -38.55
N ILE A 72 -0.35 0.32 -38.73
CA ILE A 72 -1.63 -0.33 -38.33
C ILE A 72 -1.89 -1.60 -39.13
N GLU A 73 -1.65 -1.62 -40.45
CA GLU A 73 -1.77 -2.82 -41.27
C GLU A 73 -0.85 -3.95 -40.79
N ILE A 74 0.39 -3.64 -40.42
CA ILE A 74 1.35 -4.60 -39.88
C ILE A 74 0.89 -5.15 -38.53
N ILE A 75 0.43 -4.27 -37.64
CA ILE A 75 -0.10 -4.65 -36.31
C ILE A 75 -1.28 -5.59 -36.46
N ASP A 76 -2.23 -5.27 -37.33
CA ASP A 76 -3.41 -6.10 -37.60
C ASP A 76 -3.04 -7.50 -38.12
N GLY A 77 -1.98 -7.59 -38.94
CA GLY A 77 -1.48 -8.88 -39.47
C GLY A 77 -0.66 -9.70 -38.48
N LEU A 78 -0.08 -9.08 -37.43
CA LEU A 78 0.82 -9.76 -36.47
C LEU A 78 0.15 -10.09 -35.14
N GLU A 79 -0.75 -9.24 -34.67
CA GLU A 79 -1.38 -9.43 -33.37
C GLU A 79 -2.52 -10.47 -33.45
N PRO A 80 -2.64 -11.37 -32.46
CA PRO A 80 -3.61 -12.48 -32.51
C PRO A 80 -5.06 -12.04 -32.32
N GLY A 81 -5.33 -10.76 -32.09
CA GLY A 81 -6.65 -10.21 -31.90
C GLY A 81 -6.68 -8.74 -31.46
N PRO A 82 -7.87 -8.16 -31.35
CA PRO A 82 -8.03 -6.75 -31.05
C PRO A 82 -7.49 -6.40 -29.66
N ARG A 83 -6.83 -5.25 -29.57
CA ARG A 83 -6.26 -4.72 -28.31
C ARG A 83 -7.32 -4.34 -27.26
N GLY A 84 -8.58 -4.13 -27.70
CA GLY A 84 -9.65 -3.63 -26.82
C GLY A 84 -9.33 -2.24 -26.27
N PRO A 85 -9.51 -1.99 -24.95
CA PRO A 85 -9.15 -0.72 -24.33
C PRO A 85 -7.66 -0.42 -24.32
N TYR A 86 -6.78 -1.44 -24.41
CA TYR A 86 -5.33 -1.25 -24.40
C TYR A 86 -4.86 -0.34 -25.53
N THR A 87 -4.03 0.65 -25.22
CA THR A 87 -3.59 1.74 -26.11
C THR A 87 -4.71 2.64 -26.63
N GLY A 88 -5.95 2.42 -26.17
CA GLY A 88 -7.09 3.29 -26.44
C GLY A 88 -7.05 4.59 -25.64
N SER A 89 -8.20 5.25 -25.54
CA SER A 89 -8.35 6.49 -24.78
C SER A 89 -9.56 6.40 -23.87
N ILE A 90 -9.37 6.76 -22.61
CA ILE A 90 -10.45 6.87 -21.62
C ILE A 90 -10.44 8.32 -21.12
N GLY A 91 -11.60 8.96 -21.09
CA GLY A 91 -11.66 10.36 -20.71
C GLY A 91 -13.08 10.88 -20.64
N TRP A 92 -13.18 12.19 -20.58
CA TRP A 92 -14.45 12.91 -20.49
C TRP A 92 -14.47 14.09 -21.46
N LEU A 93 -15.68 14.52 -21.79
CA LEU A 93 -15.99 15.64 -22.64
C LEU A 93 -17.15 16.40 -22.03
N GLU A 94 -17.00 17.71 -21.81
CA GLU A 94 -18.04 18.57 -21.30
C GLU A 94 -18.84 19.29 -22.41
N PRO A 95 -20.07 19.68 -22.14
CA PRO A 95 -20.89 20.44 -23.11
C PRO A 95 -20.22 21.75 -23.54
N GLY A 96 -19.39 22.36 -22.71
CA GLY A 96 -18.60 23.54 -23.01
C GLY A 96 -17.47 23.33 -24.01
N GLY A 97 -17.14 22.09 -24.34
CA GLY A 97 -16.07 21.69 -25.24
C GLY A 97 -14.76 21.32 -24.54
N ASP A 98 -14.66 21.49 -23.25
CA ASP A 98 -13.52 21.01 -22.47
C ASP A 98 -13.49 19.49 -22.46
N ALA A 99 -12.29 18.92 -22.57
CA ALA A 99 -12.10 17.47 -22.62
C ALA A 99 -10.74 17.06 -22.08
N ALA A 100 -10.68 15.89 -21.47
CA ALA A 100 -9.43 15.25 -21.11
C ALA A 100 -9.47 13.75 -21.40
N PHE A 101 -8.42 13.24 -22.01
CA PHE A 101 -8.27 11.83 -22.35
C PHE A 101 -6.87 11.33 -22.02
N ASN A 102 -6.79 10.18 -21.38
CA ASN A 102 -5.51 9.48 -21.19
C ASN A 102 -5.23 8.51 -22.37
N VAL A 103 -4.07 7.88 -22.32
CA VAL A 103 -3.81 6.63 -23.06
C VAL A 103 -4.00 5.47 -22.08
N ALA A 104 -4.80 4.48 -22.47
CA ALA A 104 -5.11 3.34 -21.62
C ALA A 104 -3.95 2.33 -21.60
N PHE A 105 -2.87 2.71 -20.91
CA PHE A 105 -1.79 1.81 -20.49
C PHE A 105 -2.07 1.31 -19.07
N ARG A 106 -1.46 0.19 -18.70
CA ARG A 106 -1.59 -0.39 -17.34
C ARG A 106 -3.05 -0.51 -16.87
N THR A 107 -3.94 -0.84 -17.82
CA THR A 107 -5.38 -0.89 -17.60
C THR A 107 -5.84 -2.34 -17.54
N LEU A 108 -6.44 -2.71 -16.40
CA LEU A 108 -7.05 -4.02 -16.20
C LEU A 108 -8.48 -4.01 -16.75
N VAL A 109 -8.82 -4.99 -17.57
CA VAL A 109 -10.16 -5.18 -18.13
C VAL A 109 -10.74 -6.45 -17.51
N LEU A 110 -11.77 -6.27 -16.69
CA LEU A 110 -12.57 -7.37 -16.14
C LEU A 110 -13.91 -7.40 -16.87
N LYS A 111 -14.20 -8.49 -17.57
CA LYS A 111 -15.51 -8.71 -18.17
C LYS A 111 -16.51 -9.11 -17.11
N ASP A 112 -17.75 -8.71 -17.27
CA ASP A 112 -18.82 -9.10 -16.36
C ASP A 112 -18.93 -10.63 -16.27
N GLY A 113 -19.01 -11.13 -15.02
CA GLY A 113 -19.02 -12.57 -14.73
C GLY A 113 -17.68 -13.31 -14.91
N ALA A 114 -16.59 -12.64 -15.29
CA ALA A 114 -15.28 -13.26 -15.39
C ALA A 114 -14.52 -13.24 -14.06
N SER A 115 -13.81 -14.33 -13.74
CA SER A 115 -12.92 -14.45 -12.58
C SER A 115 -11.50 -13.94 -12.85
N LEU A 116 -11.14 -13.67 -14.09
CA LEU A 116 -9.82 -13.22 -14.50
C LEU A 116 -9.90 -11.89 -15.24
N ALA A 117 -9.09 -10.93 -14.80
CA ALA A 117 -8.85 -9.69 -15.52
C ALA A 117 -7.76 -9.88 -16.58
N ARG A 118 -7.85 -9.13 -17.67
CA ARG A 118 -6.83 -9.10 -18.73
C ARG A 118 -6.18 -7.71 -18.76
N MET A 119 -4.87 -7.67 -18.93
CA MET A 119 -4.10 -6.44 -19.14
C MET A 119 -3.23 -6.57 -20.38
N GLY A 120 -3.31 -5.60 -21.27
CA GLY A 120 -2.41 -5.49 -22.41
C GLY A 120 -1.05 -4.92 -21.99
N LEU A 121 0.03 -5.53 -22.46
CA LEU A 121 1.40 -5.08 -22.28
C LEU A 121 2.07 -4.95 -23.65
N GLY A 122 3.05 -4.07 -23.76
CA GLY A 122 3.80 -3.87 -24.98
C GLY A 122 4.95 -2.88 -24.82
N SER A 123 5.85 -2.88 -25.78
CA SER A 123 6.98 -1.97 -25.89
C SER A 123 6.99 -1.22 -27.21
N GLY A 124 7.86 -0.23 -27.35
CA GLY A 124 8.02 0.54 -28.56
C GLY A 124 9.10 -0.06 -29.46
N ILE A 125 8.72 -0.74 -30.52
CA ILE A 125 9.65 -1.38 -31.44
C ILE A 125 10.31 -0.36 -32.37
N VAL A 126 11.62 -0.36 -32.41
CA VAL A 126 12.48 0.47 -33.28
C VAL A 126 13.48 -0.42 -34.03
N ALA A 127 14.24 0.17 -34.95
CA ALA A 127 15.17 -0.59 -35.82
C ALA A 127 16.23 -1.37 -35.02
N ASP A 128 16.62 -0.85 -33.87
CA ASP A 128 17.67 -1.43 -33.00
C ASP A 128 17.09 -2.31 -31.87
N SER A 129 15.77 -2.59 -31.89
CA SER A 129 15.12 -3.42 -30.86
C SER A 129 15.54 -4.87 -30.97
N GLU A 130 15.94 -5.43 -29.83
CA GLU A 130 16.21 -6.88 -29.66
C GLU A 130 15.01 -7.55 -28.99
N ALA A 131 14.52 -8.65 -29.59
CA ALA A 131 13.27 -9.31 -29.17
C ALA A 131 13.27 -9.72 -27.69
N GLY A 132 14.43 -10.16 -27.15
CA GLY A 132 14.58 -10.54 -25.76
C GLY A 132 14.40 -9.36 -24.79
N ASP A 133 15.01 -8.23 -25.11
CA ASP A 133 14.98 -7.03 -24.29
C ASP A 133 13.59 -6.40 -24.29
N GLU A 134 12.92 -6.33 -25.46
CA GLU A 134 11.54 -5.84 -25.57
C GLU A 134 10.54 -6.72 -24.80
N TRP A 135 10.77 -8.04 -24.81
CA TRP A 135 9.97 -8.96 -24.02
C TRP A 135 10.14 -8.73 -22.51
N LEU A 136 11.39 -8.56 -22.04
CA LEU A 136 11.68 -8.24 -20.64
C LEU A 136 11.09 -6.89 -20.25
N GLU A 137 11.11 -5.89 -21.14
CA GLU A 137 10.44 -4.61 -20.90
C GLU A 137 8.92 -4.77 -20.76
N CYS A 138 8.29 -5.58 -21.60
CA CYS A 138 6.86 -5.88 -21.47
C CYS A 138 6.53 -6.53 -20.13
N LEU A 139 7.32 -7.49 -19.66
CA LEU A 139 7.14 -8.13 -18.36
C LEU A 139 7.32 -7.13 -17.21
N ALA A 140 8.38 -6.32 -17.26
CA ALA A 140 8.65 -5.27 -16.26
C ALA A 140 7.50 -4.24 -16.17
N LYS A 141 6.89 -3.88 -17.31
CA LYS A 141 5.70 -3.00 -17.34
C LYS A 141 4.46 -3.64 -16.68
N GLY A 142 4.40 -4.96 -16.58
CA GLY A 142 3.34 -5.70 -15.90
C GLY A 142 3.60 -6.00 -14.43
N GLU A 143 4.84 -5.87 -13.99
CA GLU A 143 5.28 -6.30 -12.65
C GLU A 143 4.53 -5.61 -11.52
N PHE A 144 4.07 -4.37 -11.70
CA PHE A 144 3.28 -3.65 -10.69
C PHE A 144 1.95 -4.36 -10.32
N VAL A 145 1.43 -5.25 -11.19
CA VAL A 145 0.24 -6.07 -10.90
C VAL A 145 0.62 -7.32 -10.14
N ALA A 146 1.78 -7.88 -10.46
CA ALA A 146 2.32 -9.09 -9.84
C ALA A 146 3.10 -8.77 -8.56
N THR A 147 3.63 -7.54 -8.44
CA THR A 147 4.33 -7.11 -7.25
C THR A 147 3.35 -7.11 -6.09
N ASP A 148 3.60 -7.98 -5.18
CA ASP A 148 2.91 -8.10 -3.91
C ASP A 148 2.75 -6.71 -3.29
N ARG A 149 1.53 -6.39 -2.94
CA ARG A 149 1.02 -5.14 -2.40
C ARG A 149 2.07 -4.31 -1.70
N SER A 150 2.32 -3.13 -2.22
CA SER A 150 3.06 -2.12 -1.46
C SER A 150 2.36 -1.95 -0.11
N PHE A 151 3.07 -2.22 0.94
CA PHE A 151 2.63 -1.94 2.30
C PHE A 151 3.45 -0.78 2.85
N ASP A 152 2.86 -0.05 3.79
CA ASP A 152 3.56 0.90 4.62
C ASP A 152 3.96 0.24 5.93
N LEU A 153 5.05 0.69 6.52
CA LEU A 153 5.36 0.37 7.91
C LEU A 153 4.51 1.28 8.81
N ILE A 154 3.96 0.70 9.87
CA ILE A 154 3.07 1.44 10.76
C ILE A 154 3.50 1.34 12.21
N GLU A 155 3.33 2.43 12.95
CA GLU A 155 3.38 2.45 14.40
C GLU A 155 2.10 3.04 14.95
N THR A 156 1.68 2.57 16.14
CA THR A 156 0.51 3.09 16.81
C THR A 156 0.88 3.34 18.27
N MET A 157 0.79 4.58 18.69
CA MET A 157 1.32 5.09 19.95
C MET A 157 0.25 5.81 20.76
N ARG A 158 0.34 5.72 22.07
CA ARG A 158 -0.44 6.56 22.97
C ARG A 158 0.32 7.87 23.23
N PHE A 159 -0.41 8.96 23.19
CA PHE A 159 0.05 10.27 23.58
C PHE A 159 -0.71 10.75 24.82
N ASP A 160 0.00 11.32 25.78
CA ASP A 160 -0.54 12.05 26.91
C ASP A 160 0.09 13.44 26.97
N PRO A 161 -0.68 14.54 27.15
CA PRO A 161 -0.12 15.90 27.18
C PRO A 161 0.92 16.16 28.27
N ARG A 162 0.93 15.35 29.33
CA ARG A 162 1.86 15.50 30.46
C ARG A 162 3.08 14.59 30.34
N GLU A 163 2.87 13.37 29.83
CA GLU A 163 3.89 12.33 29.78
C GLU A 163 4.54 12.22 28.39
N GLY A 164 3.92 12.80 27.36
CA GLY A 164 4.35 12.70 25.98
C GLY A 164 3.88 11.41 25.28
N ILE A 165 4.66 10.94 24.32
CA ILE A 165 4.37 9.70 23.57
C ILE A 165 4.96 8.52 24.34
N PHE A 166 4.10 7.58 24.72
CA PHE A 166 4.51 6.38 25.44
C PHE A 166 5.52 5.56 24.63
N GLU A 167 6.69 5.29 25.23
CA GLU A 167 7.76 4.44 24.64
C GLU A 167 8.17 4.85 23.21
N LEU A 168 8.20 6.15 22.91
CA LEU A 168 8.51 6.70 21.58
C LEU A 168 9.77 6.06 20.97
N GLU A 169 10.83 5.95 21.75
CA GLU A 169 12.13 5.45 21.27
C GLU A 169 12.06 3.99 20.82
N ARG A 170 11.26 3.17 21.49
CA ARG A 170 11.04 1.77 21.12
C ARG A 170 10.24 1.66 19.83
N HIS A 171 9.21 2.49 19.68
CA HIS A 171 8.43 2.56 18.43
C HIS A 171 9.32 2.94 17.25
N LEU A 172 10.13 3.99 17.37
CA LEU A 172 11.04 4.41 16.32
C LEU A 172 12.14 3.37 16.04
N ALA A 173 12.64 2.67 17.07
CA ALA A 173 13.60 1.60 16.92
C ALA A 173 13.02 0.39 16.17
N ARG A 174 11.77 0.00 16.48
CA ARG A 174 11.08 -1.09 15.76
C ARG A 174 10.84 -0.71 14.30
N MET A 175 10.37 0.50 14.03
CA MET A 175 10.19 1.01 12.67
C MET A 175 11.50 1.01 11.90
N LYS A 176 12.61 1.45 12.52
CA LYS A 176 13.94 1.42 11.91
C LYS A 176 14.37 0.01 11.54
N ARG A 177 14.24 -0.96 12.44
CA ARG A 177 14.55 -2.39 12.14
C ARG A 177 13.75 -2.91 10.95
N SER A 178 12.45 -2.57 10.89
CA SER A 178 11.59 -2.97 9.78
C SER A 178 11.97 -2.26 8.47
N ALA A 179 12.29 -0.98 8.53
CA ALA A 179 12.73 -0.19 7.38
C ALA A 179 14.04 -0.76 6.78
N GLU A 180 15.01 -1.09 7.61
CA GLU A 180 16.26 -1.72 7.20
C GLU A 180 16.02 -3.10 6.55
N ALA A 181 15.12 -3.92 7.14
CA ALA A 181 14.80 -5.25 6.61
C ALA A 181 14.15 -5.23 5.22
N PHE A 182 13.37 -4.18 4.89
CA PHE A 182 12.64 -4.09 3.63
C PHE A 182 13.19 -3.03 2.66
N GLY A 183 14.28 -2.36 3.00
CA GLY A 183 14.88 -1.31 2.17
C GLY A 183 14.01 -0.06 2.04
N PHE A 184 13.32 0.32 3.12
CA PHE A 184 12.62 1.60 3.23
C PHE A 184 13.62 2.69 3.60
N ALA A 185 13.48 3.87 3.00
CA ALA A 185 14.17 5.05 3.49
C ALA A 185 13.54 5.48 4.82
N PHE A 186 14.35 5.67 5.87
CA PHE A 186 13.84 6.10 7.17
C PHE A 186 14.83 7.01 7.89
N ASP A 187 14.40 8.23 8.16
CA ASP A 187 15.09 9.15 9.06
C ASP A 187 14.36 9.21 10.40
N ARG A 188 15.05 8.76 11.46
CA ARG A 188 14.50 8.73 12.82
C ARG A 188 14.29 10.13 13.40
N HIS A 189 15.16 11.08 13.04
CA HIS A 189 15.07 12.46 13.53
C HIS A 189 13.88 13.17 12.89
N ASP A 190 13.70 13.01 11.60
CA ASP A 190 12.56 13.58 10.87
C ASP A 190 11.25 13.01 11.39
N ALA A 191 11.13 11.70 11.55
CA ALA A 191 9.94 11.06 12.09
C ALA A 191 9.62 11.54 13.52
N ARG A 192 10.64 11.77 14.35
CA ARG A 192 10.47 12.36 15.70
C ARG A 192 9.96 13.80 15.63
N ASN A 193 10.56 14.62 14.78
CA ASN A 193 10.17 16.02 14.60
C ASN A 193 8.73 16.13 14.13
N GLU A 194 8.32 15.31 13.16
CA GLU A 194 6.94 15.26 12.70
C GLU A 194 5.96 14.83 13.80
N LEU A 195 6.31 13.83 14.61
CA LEU A 195 5.51 13.42 15.77
C LEU A 195 5.40 14.52 16.81
N GLN A 196 6.48 15.25 17.09
CA GLN A 196 6.45 16.40 18.00
C GLN A 196 5.59 17.54 17.46
N ALA A 197 5.70 17.83 16.16
CA ALA A 197 4.87 18.84 15.51
C ALA A 197 3.38 18.47 15.57
N ALA A 198 3.04 17.22 15.27
CA ALA A 198 1.67 16.71 15.32
C ALA A 198 1.05 16.76 16.74
N THR A 199 1.88 16.63 17.79
CA THR A 199 1.40 16.62 19.19
C THR A 199 1.46 17.97 19.88
N PHE A 200 2.17 18.95 19.34
CA PHE A 200 2.42 20.25 19.97
C PHE A 200 1.14 21.00 20.40
N ALA A 201 0.11 20.95 19.58
CA ALA A 201 -1.16 21.65 19.86
C ALA A 201 -2.19 20.78 20.61
N LEU A 202 -1.91 19.49 20.84
CA LEU A 202 -2.86 18.60 21.49
C LEU A 202 -2.95 18.88 22.99
N ARG A 203 -4.17 19.00 23.49
CA ARG A 203 -4.48 19.27 24.91
C ARG A 203 -5.08 18.05 25.62
N GLU A 204 -5.47 17.04 24.88
CA GLU A 204 -6.07 15.80 25.36
C GLU A 204 -5.23 14.60 24.96
N ALA A 205 -5.38 13.52 25.71
CA ALA A 205 -4.72 12.27 25.38
C ALA A 205 -5.28 11.71 24.06
N GLY A 206 -4.41 11.11 23.25
CA GLY A 206 -4.76 10.66 21.92
C GLY A 206 -3.98 9.43 21.49
N MET A 207 -4.40 8.88 20.35
CA MET A 207 -3.71 7.82 19.65
C MET A 207 -3.08 8.39 18.39
N LEU A 208 -1.79 8.18 18.24
CA LEU A 208 -1.02 8.55 17.06
C LEU A 208 -0.76 7.31 16.21
N ARG A 209 -1.00 7.41 14.92
CA ARG A 209 -0.61 6.39 13.96
C ARG A 209 0.37 6.99 12.97
N LEU A 210 1.61 6.52 13.02
CA LEU A 210 2.68 6.87 12.11
C LEU A 210 2.71 5.84 10.97
N LEU A 211 2.66 6.32 9.73
CA LEU A 211 2.83 5.53 8.53
C LEU A 211 4.13 5.97 7.85
N LEU A 212 4.92 4.99 7.43
CA LEU A 212 6.15 5.21 6.67
C LEU A 212 6.03 4.50 5.32
N SER A 213 6.06 5.25 4.24
CA SER A 213 6.14 4.69 2.89
C SER A 213 7.55 4.24 2.55
N ARG A 214 7.68 3.43 1.50
CA ARG A 214 8.99 2.94 1.05
C ARG A 214 9.97 4.07 0.66
N SER A 215 9.46 5.18 0.15
CA SER A 215 10.25 6.35 -0.22
C SER A 215 10.77 7.18 0.96
N GLY A 216 10.32 6.88 2.19
CA GLY A 216 10.64 7.64 3.39
C GLY A 216 9.60 8.72 3.73
N ALA A 217 8.56 8.90 2.92
CA ALA A 217 7.49 9.83 3.26
C ALA A 217 6.73 9.34 4.49
N VAL A 218 6.51 10.24 5.43
CA VAL A 218 5.85 10.00 6.72
C VAL A 218 4.48 10.65 6.71
N ALA A 219 3.46 9.94 7.19
CA ALA A 219 2.14 10.48 7.49
C ALA A 219 1.76 10.16 8.94
N ILE A 220 1.12 11.13 9.61
CA ILE A 220 0.68 10.98 11.00
C ILE A 220 -0.82 11.22 11.08
N GLU A 221 -1.53 10.22 11.58
CA GLU A 221 -2.95 10.32 11.92
C GLU A 221 -3.07 10.52 13.43
N VAL A 222 -3.86 11.51 13.84
CA VAL A 222 -4.20 11.75 15.24
C VAL A 222 -5.66 11.37 15.45
N ARG A 223 -5.95 10.52 16.43
CA ARG A 223 -7.29 10.08 16.78
C ARG A 223 -7.51 10.12 18.29
N ALA A 224 -8.76 10.19 18.72
CA ALA A 224 -9.09 9.99 20.12
C ALA A 224 -8.62 8.61 20.60
N LEU A 225 -8.30 8.49 21.89
CA LEU A 225 -8.06 7.16 22.48
C LEU A 225 -9.32 6.30 22.33
N PRO A 226 -9.16 4.99 22.10
CA PRO A 226 -10.28 4.08 22.12
C PRO A 226 -10.95 4.10 23.50
N GLU A 227 -12.27 4.09 23.52
CA GLU A 227 -13.02 4.05 24.77
C GLU A 227 -12.60 2.86 25.66
N PRO A 228 -12.53 3.05 26.98
CA PRO A 228 -12.35 1.96 27.91
C PRO A 228 -13.42 0.88 27.70
N GLN A 229 -13.02 -0.36 27.77
CA GLN A 229 -13.95 -1.50 27.65
C GLN A 229 -14.31 -2.02 29.04
N GLU A 230 -15.48 -2.64 29.16
CA GLU A 230 -15.83 -3.37 30.36
C GLU A 230 -14.92 -4.59 30.55
N ASP A 231 -14.29 -4.69 31.70
CA ASP A 231 -13.44 -5.83 32.08
C ASP A 231 -14.29 -6.97 32.69
N PRO A 232 -14.03 -8.24 32.36
CA PRO A 232 -13.10 -8.72 31.34
C PRO A 232 -13.69 -8.67 29.92
N VAL A 233 -12.87 -8.28 28.94
CA VAL A 233 -13.26 -8.31 27.53
C VAL A 233 -13.34 -9.77 27.01
N THR A 234 -14.09 -9.96 25.93
CA THR A 234 -14.28 -11.30 25.33
C THR A 234 -13.24 -11.59 24.26
N VAL A 235 -12.69 -12.79 24.30
CA VAL A 235 -11.67 -13.28 23.36
C VAL A 235 -12.09 -14.62 22.77
N ARG A 236 -11.88 -14.79 21.46
CA ARG A 236 -11.97 -16.10 20.78
C ARG A 236 -10.60 -16.59 20.38
N LEU A 237 -10.47 -17.93 20.30
CA LEU A 237 -9.30 -18.56 19.72
C LEU A 237 -9.53 -18.90 18.26
N ALA A 238 -8.50 -18.72 17.43
CA ALA A 238 -8.49 -19.13 16.04
C ALA A 238 -7.12 -19.72 15.64
N PRO A 239 -7.04 -20.54 14.60
CA PRO A 239 -5.76 -20.89 14.00
C PRO A 239 -5.04 -19.65 13.48
N LEU A 240 -3.71 -19.64 13.56
CA LEU A 240 -2.91 -18.59 12.94
C LEU A 240 -3.15 -18.59 11.43
N PRO A 241 -3.56 -17.47 10.83
CA PRO A 241 -4.03 -17.44 9.43
C PRO A 241 -2.90 -17.49 8.38
N VAL A 242 -1.65 -17.50 8.83
CA VAL A 242 -0.43 -17.57 8.01
C VAL A 242 0.61 -18.45 8.72
N GLU A 243 1.64 -18.89 7.99
CA GLU A 243 2.75 -19.66 8.59
C GLU A 243 3.52 -18.80 9.61
N ALA A 244 4.08 -19.45 10.65
CA ALA A 244 4.78 -18.76 11.75
C ALA A 244 6.02 -17.97 11.30
N GLU A 245 6.57 -18.29 10.15
CA GLU A 245 7.71 -17.63 9.51
C GLU A 245 7.31 -16.40 8.68
N ASP A 246 6.02 -16.16 8.48
CA ASP A 246 5.54 -15.03 7.68
C ASP A 246 6.06 -13.71 8.27
N PHE A 247 6.73 -12.92 7.44
CA PHE A 247 7.34 -11.65 7.86
C PHE A 247 6.34 -10.66 8.46
N ARG A 248 5.08 -10.71 8.06
CA ARG A 248 4.00 -9.83 8.55
C ARG A 248 3.68 -10.05 10.02
N LEU A 249 4.06 -11.20 10.58
CA LEU A 249 3.95 -11.47 12.03
C LEU A 249 5.04 -10.74 12.81
N ARG A 250 6.21 -10.51 12.21
CA ARG A 250 7.39 -9.92 12.88
C ARG A 250 7.52 -8.42 12.65
N HIS A 251 6.87 -7.90 11.60
CA HIS A 251 6.92 -6.51 11.20
C HIS A 251 5.52 -5.90 11.14
N LYS A 252 5.36 -4.73 11.75
CA LYS A 252 4.06 -4.05 11.77
C LYS A 252 3.84 -3.28 10.48
N THR A 253 3.16 -3.91 9.54
CA THR A 253 2.85 -3.37 8.21
C THR A 253 1.38 -2.97 8.07
N SER A 254 1.02 -2.21 7.03
CA SER A 254 -0.37 -1.90 6.69
C SER A 254 -1.10 -3.09 6.05
N ASP A 255 -0.39 -4.14 5.58
CA ASP A 255 -1.00 -5.37 5.08
C ASP A 255 -1.37 -6.30 6.25
N ARG A 256 -2.53 -6.04 6.84
CA ARG A 256 -3.08 -6.80 7.99
C ARG A 256 -4.38 -7.53 7.68
N ARG A 257 -4.75 -7.65 6.41
CA ARG A 257 -6.02 -8.28 5.99
C ARG A 257 -6.16 -9.72 6.45
N PHE A 258 -5.05 -10.45 6.58
CA PHE A 258 -5.05 -11.81 7.10
C PHE A 258 -5.57 -11.89 8.54
N TYR A 259 -5.28 -10.88 9.38
CA TYR A 259 -5.87 -10.77 10.71
C TYR A 259 -7.33 -10.31 10.64
N ASP A 260 -7.65 -9.32 9.80
CA ASP A 260 -9.01 -8.78 9.70
C ASP A 260 -10.00 -9.86 9.22
N GLN A 261 -9.57 -10.74 8.30
CA GLN A 261 -10.37 -11.87 7.82
C GLN A 261 -10.54 -12.97 8.87
N ALA A 262 -9.59 -13.14 9.78
CA ALA A 262 -9.62 -14.14 10.84
C ALA A 262 -10.32 -13.65 12.13
N ARG A 263 -10.64 -12.34 12.22
CA ARG A 263 -11.32 -11.77 13.38
C ARG A 263 -12.76 -12.26 13.48
N SER A 264 -13.20 -12.45 14.74
CA SER A 264 -14.56 -12.80 15.11
C SER A 264 -15.35 -11.58 15.60
N ASN A 265 -16.57 -11.80 16.02
CA ASN A 265 -17.40 -10.78 16.69
C ASN A 265 -16.99 -10.52 18.17
N ALA A 266 -15.98 -11.23 18.70
CA ALA A 266 -15.42 -10.95 20.02
C ALA A 266 -14.57 -9.66 19.98
N PHE A 267 -14.24 -9.12 21.15
CA PHE A 267 -13.37 -7.94 21.24
C PHE A 267 -12.00 -8.19 20.59
N GLU A 268 -11.43 -9.39 20.81
CA GLU A 268 -10.17 -9.79 20.21
C GLU A 268 -10.22 -11.26 19.76
N THR A 269 -9.38 -11.59 18.79
CA THR A 269 -9.10 -12.98 18.38
C THR A 269 -7.64 -13.28 18.67
N VAL A 270 -7.36 -14.21 19.56
CA VAL A 270 -6.02 -14.72 19.86
C VAL A 270 -5.76 -15.96 19.00
N PHE A 271 -4.56 -16.07 18.47
CA PHE A 271 -4.20 -17.11 17.54
C PHE A 271 -3.38 -18.22 18.19
N ARG A 272 -3.48 -19.42 17.62
CA ARG A 272 -2.66 -20.59 17.95
C ARG A 272 -1.94 -21.10 16.70
N ASP A 273 -0.70 -21.50 16.87
CA ASP A 273 0.10 -22.10 15.81
C ASP A 273 -0.38 -23.52 15.46
N ALA A 274 0.22 -24.14 14.44
CA ALA A 274 -0.09 -25.50 13.99
C ALA A 274 0.16 -26.58 15.08
N HIS A 275 0.95 -26.26 16.12
CA HIS A 275 1.26 -27.15 17.24
C HIS A 275 0.36 -26.90 18.47
N GLY A 276 -0.61 -25.99 18.36
CA GLY A 276 -1.54 -25.64 19.41
C GLY A 276 -0.99 -24.70 20.48
N PHE A 277 0.16 -24.08 20.25
CA PHE A 277 0.67 -23.02 21.14
C PHE A 277 0.06 -21.68 20.80
N LEU A 278 -0.24 -20.91 21.84
CA LEU A 278 -0.77 -19.56 21.70
C LEU A 278 0.33 -18.61 21.18
N THR A 279 -0.08 -17.65 20.37
CA THR A 279 0.81 -16.64 19.78
C THR A 279 0.42 -15.24 20.25
N GLU A 280 -0.31 -14.49 19.47
CA GLU A 280 -0.74 -13.12 19.79
C GLU A 280 -2.21 -12.90 19.39
N GLY A 281 -2.77 -11.76 19.75
CA GLY A 281 -4.04 -11.27 19.24
C GLY A 281 -3.89 -10.54 17.90
N SER A 282 -5.01 -10.28 17.23
CA SER A 282 -5.00 -9.55 15.96
C SER A 282 -4.41 -8.14 16.08
N PHE A 283 -4.43 -7.52 17.26
CA PHE A 283 -3.82 -6.21 17.56
C PHE A 283 -3.22 -6.11 18.98
N THR A 284 -3.17 -7.21 19.74
CA THR A 284 -2.68 -7.23 21.13
C THR A 284 -1.67 -8.36 21.33
N SER A 285 -0.81 -8.21 22.34
CA SER A 285 -0.03 -9.30 22.91
C SER A 285 -0.83 -10.01 24.01
N LEU A 286 -0.56 -11.30 24.23
CA LEU A 286 -1.19 -12.15 25.23
C LEU A 286 -0.33 -12.26 26.49
N PHE A 287 -0.98 -12.27 27.67
CA PHE A 287 -0.32 -12.45 28.95
C PHE A 287 -1.18 -13.32 29.87
N VAL A 288 -0.55 -14.26 30.56
CA VAL A 288 -1.17 -15.10 31.59
C VAL A 288 -0.46 -14.82 32.91
N GLU A 289 -1.21 -14.57 33.97
CA GLU A 289 -0.61 -14.39 35.28
C GLU A 289 -0.38 -15.74 35.97
N ARG A 290 0.85 -15.97 36.44
CA ARG A 290 1.22 -17.14 37.21
C ARG A 290 2.26 -16.73 38.26
N ASP A 291 2.00 -17.06 39.51
CA ASP A 291 2.88 -16.79 40.65
C ASP A 291 3.29 -15.32 40.77
N GLY A 292 2.35 -14.41 40.50
CA GLY A 292 2.56 -12.97 40.56
C GLY A 292 3.41 -12.38 39.41
N ARG A 293 3.65 -13.14 38.35
CA ARG A 293 4.34 -12.71 37.13
C ARG A 293 3.49 -12.98 35.90
N LEU A 294 3.67 -12.15 34.89
CA LEU A 294 3.04 -12.34 33.58
C LEU A 294 3.88 -13.26 32.71
N LEU A 295 3.26 -14.24 32.10
CA LEU A 295 3.84 -15.09 31.07
C LEU A 295 3.30 -14.67 29.71
N THR A 296 4.15 -14.63 28.70
CA THR A 296 3.79 -14.23 27.33
C THR A 296 4.47 -15.16 26.32
N PRO A 297 3.83 -15.48 25.18
CA PRO A 297 4.43 -16.36 24.20
C PRO A 297 5.78 -15.84 23.67
N PRO A 298 6.74 -16.73 23.35
CA PRO A 298 8.04 -16.36 22.80
C PRO A 298 7.92 -15.92 21.33
N LEU A 299 8.76 -14.96 20.90
CA LEU A 299 8.78 -14.45 19.52
C LEU A 299 8.99 -15.53 18.46
N ALA A 300 9.62 -16.65 18.82
CA ALA A 300 9.82 -17.79 17.94
C ALA A 300 8.52 -18.43 17.43
N ARG A 301 7.39 -18.19 18.09
CA ARG A 301 6.07 -18.68 17.69
C ARG A 301 5.41 -17.84 16.57
N GLY A 302 6.10 -16.88 16.01
CA GLY A 302 5.56 -16.02 14.94
C GLY A 302 4.58 -14.99 15.48
N LEU A 303 5.08 -14.01 16.19
CA LEU A 303 4.31 -12.88 16.71
C LEU A 303 5.09 -11.58 16.64
N LEU A 304 4.36 -10.46 16.68
CA LEU A 304 4.95 -9.15 16.65
C LEU A 304 5.72 -8.87 17.96
N PRO A 305 6.94 -8.30 17.91
CA PRO A 305 7.60 -7.75 19.09
C PRO A 305 6.82 -6.51 19.58
N GLY A 306 5.77 -6.75 20.38
CA GLY A 306 4.87 -5.72 20.88
C GLY A 306 5.58 -4.80 21.87
N ILE A 307 5.41 -3.47 21.74
CA ILE A 307 6.11 -2.50 22.61
C ILE A 307 5.75 -2.69 24.09
N LEU A 308 4.47 -2.86 24.42
CA LEU A 308 4.06 -3.16 25.79
C LEU A 308 4.71 -4.45 26.30
N ARG A 309 4.76 -5.49 25.45
CA ARG A 309 5.38 -6.79 25.78
C ARG A 309 6.86 -6.62 26.07
N GLU A 310 7.62 -5.96 25.18
CA GLU A 310 9.04 -5.70 25.39
C GLU A 310 9.29 -4.90 26.68
N THR A 311 8.50 -3.85 26.93
CA THR A 311 8.60 -3.04 28.15
C THR A 311 8.40 -3.86 29.41
N LEU A 312 7.36 -4.72 29.44
CA LEU A 312 7.07 -5.56 30.62
C LEU A 312 8.16 -6.62 30.87
N ILE A 313 8.73 -7.19 29.81
CA ILE A 313 9.84 -8.15 29.92
C ILE A 313 11.08 -7.47 30.48
N GLU A 314 11.48 -6.31 29.96
CA GLU A 314 12.66 -5.59 30.44
C GLU A 314 12.50 -5.08 31.88
N GLN A 315 11.29 -4.74 32.29
CA GLN A 315 10.97 -4.40 33.68
C GLN A 315 10.96 -5.63 34.61
N GLY A 316 11.17 -6.84 34.10
CA GLY A 316 11.08 -8.07 34.87
C GLY A 316 9.65 -8.45 35.32
N ARG A 317 8.63 -7.79 34.78
CA ARG A 317 7.21 -8.03 35.08
C ARG A 317 6.61 -9.14 34.22
N ALA A 318 7.19 -9.42 33.07
CA ALA A 318 6.79 -10.51 32.20
C ALA A 318 7.97 -11.43 31.83
N LEU A 319 7.71 -12.70 31.58
CA LEU A 319 8.66 -13.70 31.11
C LEU A 319 8.08 -14.42 29.90
N GLU A 320 8.95 -14.81 28.97
CA GLU A 320 8.55 -15.68 27.85
C GLU A 320 8.28 -17.10 28.34
N ALA A 321 7.15 -17.67 27.91
CA ALA A 321 6.77 -19.05 28.18
C ALA A 321 5.87 -19.59 27.09
N GLU A 322 5.98 -20.89 26.82
CA GLU A 322 5.07 -21.62 25.95
C GLU A 322 3.70 -21.69 26.63
N LEU A 323 2.66 -21.16 25.97
CA LEU A 323 1.30 -21.11 26.49
C LEU A 323 0.37 -21.91 25.59
N ARG A 324 -0.61 -22.58 26.21
CA ARG A 324 -1.67 -23.31 25.53
C ARG A 324 -3.04 -22.82 25.98
N GLU A 325 -4.09 -23.32 25.34
CA GLU A 325 -5.47 -22.93 25.62
C GLU A 325 -5.84 -23.16 27.10
N ASP A 326 -5.39 -24.26 27.71
CA ASP A 326 -5.66 -24.58 29.11
C ASP A 326 -5.12 -23.52 30.09
N ASP A 327 -4.04 -22.84 29.74
CA ASP A 327 -3.44 -21.76 30.53
C ASP A 327 -4.37 -20.52 30.65
N LEU A 328 -5.37 -20.40 29.79
CA LEU A 328 -6.32 -19.28 29.79
C LEU A 328 -7.53 -19.50 30.73
N SER A 329 -7.66 -20.67 31.29
CA SER A 329 -8.84 -21.09 32.09
C SER A 329 -9.09 -20.25 33.34
N GLN A 330 -8.06 -19.66 33.94
CA GLN A 330 -8.14 -18.84 35.16
C GLN A 330 -8.26 -17.33 34.86
N GLY A 331 -8.49 -16.96 33.59
CA GLY A 331 -8.42 -15.58 33.11
C GLY A 331 -7.02 -15.21 32.69
N PHE A 332 -6.93 -14.19 31.83
CA PHE A 332 -5.70 -13.74 31.25
C PHE A 332 -5.79 -12.26 30.89
N TYR A 333 -4.71 -11.68 30.41
CA TYR A 333 -4.67 -10.30 29.92
C TYR A 333 -4.29 -10.28 28.44
N ILE A 334 -4.83 -9.31 27.76
CA ILE A 334 -4.36 -8.89 26.44
C ILE A 334 -3.95 -7.43 26.51
N GLY A 335 -3.05 -6.99 25.64
CA GLY A 335 -2.64 -5.58 25.71
C GLY A 335 -1.74 -5.12 24.59
N ASN A 336 -1.64 -3.80 24.48
CA ASN A 336 -0.73 -3.12 23.56
C ASN A 336 -0.32 -1.75 24.13
N ALA A 337 0.58 -1.05 23.43
CA ALA A 337 1.12 0.25 23.88
C ALA A 337 0.07 1.38 24.00
N VAL A 338 -1.10 1.23 23.36
CA VAL A 338 -2.15 2.26 23.41
C VAL A 338 -3.10 2.02 24.58
N ARG A 339 -3.50 0.76 24.82
CA ARG A 339 -4.55 0.39 25.78
C ARG A 339 -4.02 -0.09 27.11
N GLY A 340 -2.72 -0.41 27.21
CA GLY A 340 -2.18 -1.11 28.37
C GLY A 340 -2.65 -2.56 28.45
N LEU A 341 -2.66 -3.13 29.67
CA LEU A 341 -3.19 -4.45 29.95
C LEU A 341 -4.71 -4.38 30.19
N ILE A 342 -5.46 -5.31 29.60
CA ILE A 342 -6.91 -5.43 29.72
C ILE A 342 -7.19 -6.87 30.16
N ALA A 343 -7.97 -7.06 31.22
CA ALA A 343 -8.40 -8.39 31.62
C ALA A 343 -9.31 -9.02 30.54
N ALA A 344 -9.13 -10.30 30.30
CA ALA A 344 -9.81 -11.01 29.21
C ALA A 344 -10.30 -12.38 29.66
N ARG A 345 -11.35 -12.86 29.01
CA ARG A 345 -11.89 -14.21 29.16
C ARG A 345 -12.25 -14.83 27.83
N LEU A 346 -12.13 -16.13 27.73
CA LEU A 346 -12.60 -16.86 26.55
C LEU A 346 -14.13 -16.78 26.44
N VAL A 347 -14.61 -16.59 25.23
CA VAL A 347 -16.01 -16.85 24.90
C VAL A 347 -16.11 -18.34 24.70
N GLY A 348 -16.93 -19.01 25.52
CA GLY A 348 -17.27 -20.41 25.29
C GLY A 348 -17.90 -20.58 23.91
N ASP A 349 -17.55 -21.65 23.21
CA ASP A 349 -18.25 -22.05 22.00
C ASP A 349 -19.72 -22.28 22.33
N SER A 350 -20.52 -21.22 22.16
CA SER A 350 -21.97 -21.38 22.10
C SER A 350 -22.25 -21.98 20.73
N GLY A 351 -22.58 -23.28 20.70
CA GLY A 351 -22.88 -24.10 19.53
C GLY A 351 -23.93 -23.50 18.58
#